data_54252892ce020c1a3180fd8cd32f7433
#
_entry.id   54252892ce020c1a3180fd8cd32f7433
#
_cell.length_a   1.000
_cell.length_b   1.000
_cell.length_c   1.000
_cell.angle_alpha   90.00
_cell.angle_beta   90.00
_cell.angle_gamma   90.00
#
_symmetry.space_group_name_H-M   'P 1'
#
loop_
_entity.id
_entity.type
_entity.pdbx_description
1 polymer ?
#
loop_
_entity_poly.entity_id
_entity_poly.type
_entity_poly.pdbx_seq_one_letter_code
_entity_poly.pdbx_strand_id
1 'polypeptide(L)'
;RHMHPSATPYICMSSEADLYLFRLFVEGDLLQVRVDNADTPDHKCRYYELSGAPHTDIICPVLTATSEIALAGGKMPNLDPKLLEHINDMHVEYYVCGLLEKLHIWAVTGQAPEAMDILKRKDGDLERDKYGNALGGLRTPYVEVPIASYVASNPDDPEGICGKMTYFSEEEFMRRYGSLEEYLRLFEDCVEQQVSQKWISRTDGEKMKAWAAEAAGKVTGKCK
;
A
#
# COMPACT_ATOMS: atom_id res chain seq x y z
N ARG A 1 5.61 -20.99 7.43
CA ARG A 1 5.15 -21.91 6.35
C ARG A 1 6.07 -21.70 5.18
N HIS A 2 6.86 -22.70 4.85
CA HIS A 2 7.62 -22.67 3.61
C HIS A 2 6.62 -22.81 2.46
N MET A 3 6.55 -21.81 1.57
CA MET A 3 5.88 -21.98 0.30
C MET A 3 6.58 -23.10 -0.47
N HIS A 4 5.82 -24.01 -1.03
CA HIS A 4 6.42 -25.09 -1.83
C HIS A 4 7.10 -24.50 -3.05
N PRO A 5 8.31 -24.95 -3.41
CA PRO A 5 8.95 -24.58 -4.66
C PRO A 5 7.99 -24.79 -5.85
N SER A 6 7.98 -23.84 -6.77
CA SER A 6 7.16 -23.92 -7.99
C SER A 6 7.95 -23.41 -9.19
N ALA A 7 8.00 -24.22 -10.25
CA ALA A 7 8.56 -23.80 -11.54
C ALA A 7 7.69 -22.76 -12.24
N THR A 8 6.39 -22.70 -11.90
CA THR A 8 5.49 -21.62 -12.37
C THR A 8 5.74 -20.37 -11.54
N PRO A 9 5.99 -19.21 -12.17
CA PRO A 9 6.19 -17.96 -11.47
C PRO A 9 4.98 -17.58 -10.62
N TYR A 10 5.24 -17.04 -9.43
CA TYR A 10 4.23 -16.42 -8.59
C TYR A 10 4.79 -15.20 -7.86
N ILE A 11 3.91 -14.29 -7.53
CA ILE A 11 4.22 -13.09 -6.74
C ILE A 11 3.37 -13.12 -5.48
N CYS A 12 4.02 -12.92 -4.34
CA CYS A 12 3.37 -12.66 -3.06
C CYS A 12 3.50 -11.17 -2.74
N MET A 13 2.43 -10.55 -2.29
CA MET A 13 2.43 -9.19 -1.77
C MET A 13 1.81 -9.20 -0.37
N SER A 14 2.44 -8.48 0.54
CA SER A 14 1.86 -8.16 1.85
C SER A 14 1.76 -6.66 2.01
N SER A 15 0.66 -6.19 2.57
CA SER A 15 0.58 -4.83 3.06
C SER A 15 1.36 -4.68 4.37
N GLU A 16 1.66 -3.46 4.77
CA GLU A 16 2.22 -3.22 6.11
C GLU A 16 1.29 -3.74 7.21
N ALA A 17 -0.02 -3.60 7.03
CA ALA A 17 -1.01 -4.09 7.99
C ALA A 17 -0.98 -5.61 8.17
N ASP A 18 -0.69 -6.37 7.11
CA ASP A 18 -0.62 -7.84 7.19
C ASP A 18 0.42 -8.31 8.20
N LEU A 19 1.50 -7.55 8.35
CA LEU A 19 2.55 -7.85 9.33
C LEU A 19 2.05 -7.71 10.78
N TYR A 20 1.02 -6.91 11.02
CA TYR A 20 0.38 -6.78 12.33
C TYR A 20 -0.79 -7.74 12.50
N LEU A 21 -1.58 -7.92 11.47
CA LEU A 21 -2.77 -8.77 11.49
C LEU A 21 -2.43 -10.24 11.79
N PHE A 22 -1.37 -10.75 11.19
CA PHE A 22 -0.94 -12.13 11.42
C PHE A 22 -0.46 -12.40 12.86
N ARG A 23 -0.11 -11.36 13.64
CA ARG A 23 0.16 -11.50 15.08
C ARG A 23 -1.03 -12.07 15.86
N LEU A 24 -2.25 -11.87 15.37
CA LEU A 24 -3.45 -12.40 16.01
C LEU A 24 -3.62 -13.91 15.81
N PHE A 25 -2.95 -14.48 14.80
CA PHE A 25 -3.17 -15.86 14.37
C PHE A 25 -1.94 -16.77 14.49
N VAL A 26 -0.77 -16.19 14.72
CA VAL A 26 0.51 -16.94 14.79
C VAL A 26 1.27 -16.51 16.02
N GLU A 27 1.51 -17.47 16.91
CA GLU A 27 2.48 -17.29 18.01
C GLU A 27 3.89 -17.19 17.42
N GLY A 28 4.57 -16.08 17.66
CA GLY A 28 5.95 -15.89 17.24
C GLY A 28 6.20 -14.62 16.41
N ASP A 29 7.38 -14.55 15.80
CA ASP A 29 7.76 -13.42 14.97
C ASP A 29 7.10 -13.50 13.59
N LEU A 30 6.46 -12.42 13.18
CA LEU A 30 5.81 -12.25 11.88
C LEU A 30 6.72 -12.45 10.67
N LEU A 31 8.04 -12.35 10.87
CA LEU A 31 9.02 -12.66 9.83
C LEU A 31 8.87 -14.09 9.29
N GLN A 32 8.21 -14.97 10.01
CA GLN A 32 7.96 -16.35 9.57
C GLN A 32 6.95 -16.47 8.42
N VAL A 33 6.21 -15.41 8.10
CA VAL A 33 5.28 -15.38 6.95
C VAL A 33 5.92 -14.83 5.69
N ARG A 34 7.13 -14.26 5.79
CA ARG A 34 7.90 -13.77 4.66
C ARG A 34 8.40 -14.92 3.80
N VAL A 35 8.45 -14.67 2.50
CA VAL A 35 8.93 -15.63 1.51
C VAL A 35 10.20 -15.10 0.86
N ASP A 36 11.22 -15.91 0.73
CA ASP A 36 12.45 -15.53 0.06
C ASP A 36 12.23 -15.42 -1.46
N ASN A 37 12.82 -14.39 -2.06
CA ASN A 37 12.87 -14.26 -3.50
C ASN A 37 13.68 -15.39 -4.12
N ALA A 38 13.17 -16.00 -5.18
CA ALA A 38 13.83 -17.04 -5.94
C ALA A 38 13.58 -16.89 -7.44
N ASP A 39 14.58 -17.25 -8.26
CA ASP A 39 14.47 -17.32 -9.71
C ASP A 39 15.33 -18.47 -10.25
N THR A 40 14.97 -19.67 -9.84
CA THR A 40 15.58 -20.91 -10.31
C THR A 40 14.60 -21.68 -11.18
N PRO A 41 15.05 -22.67 -11.99
CA PRO A 41 14.16 -23.47 -12.82
C PRO A 41 13.01 -24.13 -12.03
N ASP A 42 13.28 -24.52 -10.78
CA ASP A 42 12.33 -25.25 -9.96
C ASP A 42 11.59 -24.38 -8.95
N HIS A 43 12.04 -23.11 -8.76
CA HIS A 43 11.42 -22.18 -7.82
C HIS A 43 11.50 -20.75 -8.33
N LYS A 44 10.35 -20.18 -8.65
CA LYS A 44 10.19 -18.80 -9.16
C LYS A 44 9.21 -18.02 -8.30
N CYS A 45 9.76 -17.20 -7.40
CA CYS A 45 8.99 -16.40 -6.45
C CYS A 45 9.52 -14.98 -6.37
N ARG A 46 8.62 -14.01 -6.27
CA ARG A 46 8.90 -12.65 -5.78
C ARG A 46 8.00 -12.31 -4.62
N TYR A 47 8.58 -11.65 -3.64
CA TYR A 47 7.87 -11.19 -2.46
C TYR A 47 8.05 -9.68 -2.30
N TYR A 48 6.95 -8.97 -2.11
CA TYR A 48 6.92 -7.52 -1.94
C TYR A 48 6.13 -7.15 -0.70
N GLU A 49 6.59 -6.11 0.01
CA GLU A 49 5.88 -5.50 1.13
C GLU A 49 5.59 -4.05 0.80
N LEU A 50 4.34 -3.63 0.97
CA LEU A 50 3.86 -2.30 0.61
C LEU A 50 3.81 -1.42 1.86
N SER A 51 4.68 -0.39 1.89
CA SER A 51 4.79 0.55 3.00
C SER A 51 3.55 1.43 3.14
N GLY A 52 3.06 1.60 4.37
CA GLY A 52 1.90 2.43 4.68
C GLY A 52 0.56 1.83 4.29
N ALA A 53 0.55 0.67 3.62
CA ALA A 53 -0.68 0.09 3.08
C ALA A 53 -1.52 -0.58 4.17
N PRO A 54 -2.85 -0.33 4.20
CA PRO A 54 -3.80 -1.05 5.03
C PRO A 54 -4.01 -2.47 4.49
N HIS A 55 -4.63 -3.35 5.28
CA HIS A 55 -5.04 -4.67 4.82
C HIS A 55 -6.19 -4.59 3.81
N THR A 56 -7.09 -3.65 4.03
CA THR A 56 -8.24 -3.37 3.16
C THR A 56 -8.23 -1.90 2.78
N ASP A 57 -8.26 -1.62 1.49
CA ASP A 57 -8.29 -0.25 0.98
C ASP A 57 -9.72 0.36 1.00
N ILE A 58 -9.79 1.64 0.62
CA ILE A 58 -11.04 2.41 0.60
C ILE A 58 -12.07 1.86 -0.41
N ILE A 59 -11.63 1.16 -1.44
CA ILE A 59 -12.52 0.61 -2.47
C ILE A 59 -13.22 -0.66 -1.98
N CYS A 60 -12.53 -1.44 -1.17
CA CYS A 60 -13.05 -2.70 -0.64
C CYS A 60 -12.98 -2.76 0.88
N PRO A 61 -13.67 -1.85 1.60
CA PRO A 61 -13.63 -1.85 3.07
C PRO A 61 -14.24 -3.11 3.68
N VAL A 62 -14.86 -3.97 2.87
CA VAL A 62 -15.59 -5.18 3.28
C VAL A 62 -15.12 -6.45 2.57
N LEU A 63 -13.98 -6.44 1.91
CA LEU A 63 -13.35 -7.59 1.24
C LEU A 63 -14.20 -8.29 0.15
N THR A 64 -15.48 -8.00 0.03
CA THR A 64 -16.39 -8.66 -0.90
C THR A 64 -17.27 -7.65 -1.62
N ALA A 65 -17.39 -7.80 -2.95
CA ALA A 65 -18.24 -6.93 -3.74
C ALA A 65 -19.71 -6.95 -3.22
N THR A 66 -20.34 -5.77 -3.19
CA THR A 66 -21.73 -5.61 -2.75
C THR A 66 -22.69 -6.56 -3.48
N SER A 67 -22.44 -6.80 -4.77
CA SER A 67 -23.23 -7.75 -5.58
C SER A 67 -23.13 -9.19 -5.08
N GLU A 68 -21.95 -9.61 -4.62
CA GLU A 68 -21.73 -10.98 -4.11
C GLU A 68 -22.39 -11.15 -2.73
N ILE A 69 -22.30 -10.14 -1.87
CA ILE A 69 -22.99 -10.13 -0.58
C ILE A 69 -24.52 -10.25 -0.79
N ALA A 70 -25.07 -9.48 -1.73
CA ALA A 70 -26.48 -9.53 -2.06
C ALA A 70 -26.92 -10.89 -2.63
N LEU A 71 -26.10 -11.47 -3.52
CA LEU A 71 -26.33 -12.82 -4.07
C LEU A 71 -26.31 -13.91 -2.99
N ALA A 72 -25.47 -13.75 -1.97
CA ALA A 72 -25.42 -14.65 -0.81
C ALA A 72 -26.54 -14.40 0.20
N GLY A 73 -27.46 -13.44 -0.04
CA GLY A 73 -28.52 -13.07 0.88
C GLY A 73 -28.05 -12.28 2.11
N GLY A 74 -26.82 -11.80 2.07
CA GLY A 74 -26.23 -10.97 3.12
C GLY A 74 -26.63 -9.50 3.01
N LYS A 75 -26.29 -8.74 4.06
CA LYS A 75 -26.43 -7.28 4.08
C LYS A 75 -25.03 -6.65 4.20
N MET A 76 -24.84 -5.52 3.51
CA MET A 76 -23.64 -4.71 3.71
C MET A 76 -23.48 -4.32 5.17
N PRO A 77 -22.28 -4.49 5.76
CA PRO A 77 -22.00 -3.94 7.08
C PRO A 77 -22.21 -2.42 7.06
N ASN A 78 -22.78 -1.92 8.12
CA ASN A 78 -22.93 -0.48 8.30
C ASN A 78 -21.63 0.06 8.90
N LEU A 79 -20.75 0.57 8.03
CA LEU A 79 -19.50 1.17 8.47
C LEU A 79 -19.78 2.48 9.23
N ASP A 80 -19.14 2.67 10.35
CA ASP A 80 -19.24 3.92 11.12
C ASP A 80 -18.74 5.07 10.25
N PRO A 81 -19.56 6.12 10.00
CA PRO A 81 -19.11 7.29 9.25
C PRO A 81 -17.84 7.93 9.80
N LYS A 82 -17.62 7.87 11.13
CA LYS A 82 -16.40 8.37 11.75
C LYS A 82 -15.15 7.58 11.38
N LEU A 83 -15.30 6.28 11.13
CA LEU A 83 -14.19 5.46 10.63
C LEU A 83 -13.80 5.92 9.23
N LEU A 84 -14.79 6.20 8.37
CA LEU A 84 -14.57 6.62 6.99
C LEU A 84 -13.90 8.00 6.87
N GLU A 85 -14.05 8.89 7.86
CA GLU A 85 -13.41 10.21 7.87
C GLU A 85 -11.88 10.12 7.99
N HIS A 86 -11.36 9.03 8.55
CA HIS A 86 -9.94 8.87 8.88
C HIS A 86 -9.34 7.59 8.29
N ILE A 87 -10.07 6.91 7.43
CA ILE A 87 -9.58 5.68 6.80
C ILE A 87 -8.33 5.97 5.95
N ASN A 88 -7.42 5.02 5.94
CA ASN A 88 -6.27 5.07 5.04
C ASN A 88 -6.77 4.93 3.59
N ASP A 89 -6.65 5.99 2.80
CA ASP A 89 -7.16 6.07 1.43
C ASP A 89 -6.14 5.67 0.36
N MET A 90 -5.09 4.96 0.75
CA MET A 90 -4.10 4.45 -0.18
C MET A 90 -4.72 3.40 -1.12
N HIS A 91 -4.62 3.63 -2.41
CA HIS A 91 -5.11 2.74 -3.45
C HIS A 91 -4.16 1.55 -3.68
N VAL A 92 -4.33 0.49 -2.90
CA VAL A 92 -3.50 -0.73 -2.97
C VAL A 92 -3.72 -1.47 -4.29
N GLU A 93 -4.93 -1.42 -4.84
CA GLU A 93 -5.31 -2.11 -6.08
C GLU A 93 -4.47 -1.67 -7.30
N TYR A 94 -3.94 -0.44 -7.32
CA TYR A 94 -3.06 0.01 -8.39
C TYR A 94 -1.78 -0.80 -8.45
N TYR A 95 -1.24 -1.15 -7.29
CA TYR A 95 -0.05 -1.98 -7.16
C TYR A 95 -0.33 -3.44 -7.46
N VAL A 96 -1.49 -3.96 -7.07
CA VAL A 96 -1.92 -5.31 -7.46
C VAL A 96 -1.98 -5.44 -8.98
N CYS A 97 -2.55 -4.46 -9.68
CA CYS A 97 -2.59 -4.44 -11.15
C CYS A 97 -1.18 -4.41 -11.77
N GLY A 98 -0.27 -3.59 -11.23
CA GLY A 98 1.12 -3.54 -11.69
C GLY A 98 1.86 -4.87 -11.47
N LEU A 99 1.65 -5.51 -10.33
CA LEU A 99 2.23 -6.83 -10.02
C LEU A 99 1.67 -7.93 -10.92
N LEU A 100 0.40 -7.88 -11.30
CA LEU A 100 -0.20 -8.81 -12.28
C LEU A 100 0.45 -8.64 -13.66
N GLU A 101 0.71 -7.41 -14.10
CA GLU A 101 1.44 -7.16 -15.36
C GLU A 101 2.86 -7.71 -15.28
N LYS A 102 3.60 -7.47 -14.19
CA LYS A 102 4.94 -8.01 -13.98
C LYS A 102 4.94 -9.54 -13.96
N LEU A 103 3.96 -10.16 -13.32
CA LEU A 103 3.79 -11.62 -13.29
C LEU A 103 3.52 -12.18 -14.70
N HIS A 104 2.65 -11.51 -15.46
CA HIS A 104 2.38 -11.89 -16.84
C HIS A 104 3.64 -11.85 -17.72
N ILE A 105 4.41 -10.76 -17.63
CA ILE A 105 5.69 -10.62 -18.35
C ILE A 105 6.63 -11.75 -17.96
N TRP A 106 6.80 -12.03 -16.66
CA TRP A 106 7.64 -13.11 -16.19
C TRP A 106 7.21 -14.48 -16.73
N ALA A 107 5.92 -14.79 -16.66
CA ALA A 107 5.38 -16.05 -17.12
C ALA A 107 5.60 -16.27 -18.63
N VAL A 108 5.48 -15.22 -19.45
CA VAL A 108 5.58 -15.30 -20.92
C VAL A 108 7.02 -15.23 -21.42
N THR A 109 7.85 -14.38 -20.79
CA THR A 109 9.21 -14.09 -21.29
C THR A 109 10.30 -14.84 -20.52
N GLY A 110 9.99 -15.36 -19.33
CA GLY A 110 10.97 -15.89 -18.40
C GLY A 110 11.78 -14.82 -17.64
N GLN A 111 11.53 -13.53 -17.91
CA GLN A 111 12.24 -12.43 -17.27
C GLN A 111 11.56 -12.08 -15.93
N ALA A 112 12.23 -12.43 -14.83
CA ALA A 112 11.74 -12.12 -13.50
C ALA A 112 11.72 -10.60 -13.25
N PRO A 113 10.68 -10.10 -12.56
CA PRO A 113 10.73 -8.73 -12.07
C PRO A 113 11.84 -8.54 -11.03
N GLU A 114 12.23 -7.28 -10.82
CA GLU A 114 13.24 -6.92 -9.82
C GLU A 114 12.83 -7.39 -8.42
N ALA A 115 13.81 -7.87 -7.66
CA ALA A 115 13.62 -8.09 -6.23
C ALA A 115 13.76 -6.75 -5.50
N MET A 116 12.95 -6.55 -4.46
CA MET A 116 13.03 -5.35 -3.62
C MET A 116 13.37 -5.73 -2.18
N ASP A 117 13.91 -4.75 -1.48
CA ASP A 117 14.07 -4.85 -0.03
C ASP A 117 12.68 -4.92 0.64
N ILE A 118 12.62 -5.61 1.74
CA ILE A 118 11.43 -5.69 2.59
C ILE A 118 11.39 -4.52 3.58
N LEU A 119 10.26 -4.33 4.26
CA LEU A 119 10.13 -3.34 5.31
C LEU A 119 11.18 -3.55 6.40
N LYS A 120 11.88 -2.46 6.74
CA LYS A 120 12.96 -2.48 7.75
C LYS A 120 12.40 -2.66 9.14
N ARG A 121 13.18 -3.33 9.99
CA ARG A 121 12.83 -3.55 11.39
C ARG A 121 13.94 -3.09 12.31
N LYS A 122 13.49 -2.59 13.46
CA LYS A 122 14.34 -2.19 14.56
C LYS A 122 13.63 -2.50 15.87
N ASP A 123 14.35 -3.11 16.81
CA ASP A 123 13.87 -3.39 18.18
C ASP A 123 12.53 -4.15 18.25
N GLY A 124 12.29 -5.05 17.30
CA GLY A 124 11.09 -5.90 17.25
C GLY A 124 9.87 -5.27 16.56
N ASP A 125 9.98 -4.04 16.07
CA ASP A 125 8.92 -3.34 15.33
C ASP A 125 9.44 -2.82 13.98
N LEU A 126 8.58 -2.23 13.16
CA LEU A 126 8.98 -1.61 11.91
C LEU A 126 9.76 -0.31 12.18
N GLU A 127 10.85 -0.13 11.45
CA GLU A 127 11.58 1.13 11.45
C GLU A 127 10.79 2.17 10.67
N ARG A 128 10.62 3.37 11.25
CA ARG A 128 9.81 4.45 10.68
C ARG A 128 10.64 5.70 10.43
N ASP A 129 10.23 6.44 9.41
CA ASP A 129 10.75 7.78 9.18
C ASP A 129 10.20 8.79 10.20
N LYS A 130 10.67 10.02 10.13
CA LYS A 130 10.25 11.11 11.03
C LYS A 130 8.76 11.47 10.94
N TYR A 131 8.02 10.92 9.98
CA TYR A 131 6.58 11.13 9.77
C TYR A 131 5.74 9.95 10.20
N GLY A 132 6.40 8.90 10.71
CA GLY A 132 5.75 7.67 11.14
C GLY A 132 5.53 6.65 10.04
N ASN A 133 5.96 6.90 8.80
CA ASN A 133 5.82 5.96 7.69
C ASN A 133 6.93 4.91 7.71
N ALA A 134 6.60 3.66 7.42
CA ALA A 134 7.58 2.57 7.46
C ALA A 134 8.67 2.73 6.41
N LEU A 135 9.90 2.38 6.78
CA LEU A 135 11.07 2.39 5.90
C LEU A 135 11.25 1.03 5.21
N GLY A 136 11.81 1.06 4.01
CA GLY A 136 11.98 -0.15 3.18
C GLY A 136 10.68 -0.57 2.49
N GLY A 137 10.69 -1.76 1.89
CA GLY A 137 9.58 -2.24 1.07
C GLY A 137 9.35 -1.41 -0.20
N LEU A 138 8.24 -1.67 -0.85
CA LEU A 138 7.76 -0.83 -1.95
C LEU A 138 7.09 0.42 -1.36
N ARG A 139 7.80 1.54 -1.45
CA ARG A 139 7.30 2.83 -0.98
C ARG A 139 6.55 3.53 -2.11
N THR A 140 5.29 3.80 -1.83
CA THR A 140 4.40 4.46 -2.78
C THR A 140 4.60 5.98 -2.78
N PRO A 141 4.13 6.74 -3.80
CA PRO A 141 4.12 8.20 -3.75
C PRO A 141 3.43 8.77 -2.51
N TYR A 142 2.44 8.07 -1.96
CA TYR A 142 1.77 8.46 -0.70
C TYR A 142 2.74 8.56 0.49
N VAL A 143 3.74 7.71 0.56
CA VAL A 143 4.72 7.69 1.66
C VAL A 143 6.07 8.29 1.30
N GLU A 144 6.42 8.40 0.02
CA GLU A 144 7.66 9.08 -0.41
C GLU A 144 7.51 10.60 -0.45
N VAL A 145 6.35 11.08 -0.90
CA VAL A 145 5.99 12.51 -0.93
C VAL A 145 4.70 12.71 -0.12
N PRO A 146 4.73 12.41 1.21
CA PRO A 146 3.52 12.30 1.99
C PRO A 146 2.90 13.65 2.29
N ILE A 147 1.58 13.67 2.26
CA ILE A 147 0.73 14.77 2.73
C ILE A 147 0.04 14.41 4.06
N ALA A 148 0.25 13.19 4.50
CA ALA A 148 -0.34 12.62 5.70
C ALA A 148 0.61 11.64 6.37
N SER A 149 0.34 11.32 7.62
CA SER A 149 0.86 10.12 8.28
C SER A 149 -0.07 8.96 7.99
N TYR A 150 0.48 7.86 7.52
CA TYR A 150 -0.26 6.64 7.18
C TYR A 150 -0.01 5.58 8.24
N VAL A 151 -1.06 5.17 8.93
CA VAL A 151 -1.04 4.06 9.88
C VAL A 151 -1.74 2.87 9.23
N ALA A 152 -1.01 1.81 9.01
CA ALA A 152 -1.51 0.64 8.30
C ALA A 152 -2.55 -0.15 9.10
N SER A 153 -2.41 -0.18 10.44
CA SER A 153 -3.38 -0.81 11.35
C SER A 153 -3.92 0.23 12.31
N ASN A 154 -5.23 0.44 12.32
CA ASN A 154 -5.89 1.40 13.19
C ASN A 154 -6.32 0.73 14.51
N PRO A 155 -5.72 1.10 15.66
CA PRO A 155 -6.11 0.51 16.96
C PRO A 155 -7.52 0.91 17.41
N ASP A 156 -8.09 1.98 16.86
CA ASP A 156 -9.44 2.44 17.15
C ASP A 156 -10.51 1.71 16.30
N ASP A 157 -10.08 0.95 15.29
CA ASP A 157 -10.92 0.10 14.48
C ASP A 157 -11.03 -1.29 15.12
N PRO A 158 -12.24 -1.79 15.44
CA PRO A 158 -12.42 -3.11 16.04
C PRO A 158 -11.78 -4.25 15.24
N GLU A 159 -11.66 -4.08 13.93
CA GLU A 159 -11.05 -5.06 13.04
C GLU A 159 -9.59 -4.71 12.71
N GLY A 160 -9.19 -3.44 12.87
CA GLY A 160 -7.82 -2.95 12.66
C GLY A 160 -7.32 -2.99 11.22
N ILE A 161 -8.20 -3.32 10.25
CA ILE A 161 -7.80 -3.70 8.89
C ILE A 161 -7.78 -2.54 7.89
N CYS A 162 -8.53 -1.46 8.16
CA CYS A 162 -8.67 -0.33 7.22
C CYS A 162 -7.58 0.75 7.38
N GLY A 163 -6.75 0.63 8.40
CA GLY A 163 -5.74 1.63 8.70
C GLY A 163 -6.30 3.00 9.08
N LYS A 164 -5.41 3.96 9.23
CA LYS A 164 -5.76 5.35 9.54
C LYS A 164 -4.85 6.30 8.79
N MET A 165 -5.40 7.41 8.34
CA MET A 165 -4.67 8.51 7.75
C MET A 165 -4.91 9.79 8.55
N THR A 166 -3.86 10.57 8.75
CA THR A 166 -3.94 11.89 9.39
C THR A 166 -3.19 12.89 8.55
N TYR A 167 -3.92 13.82 7.92
CA TYR A 167 -3.33 14.90 7.14
C TYR A 167 -2.41 15.77 7.99
N PHE A 168 -1.34 16.26 7.39
CA PHE A 168 -0.50 17.28 8.00
C PHE A 168 -1.29 18.59 8.17
N SER A 169 -0.87 19.42 9.14
CA SER A 169 -1.35 20.79 9.19
C SER A 169 -0.81 21.58 7.99
N GLU A 170 -1.47 22.69 7.63
CA GLU A 170 -0.98 23.61 6.60
C GLU A 170 0.45 24.10 6.91
N GLU A 171 0.74 24.40 8.18
CA GLU A 171 2.08 24.80 8.63
C GLU A 171 3.12 23.70 8.35
N GLU A 172 2.84 22.45 8.70
CA GLU A 172 3.73 21.32 8.43
C GLU A 172 3.92 21.09 6.94
N PHE A 173 2.84 21.18 6.16
CA PHE A 173 2.87 21.08 4.70
C PHE A 173 3.76 22.15 4.08
N MET A 174 3.55 23.41 4.47
CA MET A 174 4.34 24.55 3.97
C MET A 174 5.80 24.47 4.41
N ARG A 175 6.06 24.04 5.63
CA ARG A 175 7.43 23.83 6.13
C ARG A 175 8.17 22.77 5.31
N ARG A 176 7.45 21.78 4.79
CA ARG A 176 8.02 20.65 4.06
C ARG A 176 8.23 20.94 2.60
N TYR A 177 7.25 21.52 1.95
CA TYR A 177 7.23 21.68 0.49
C TYR A 177 7.41 23.13 0.04
N GLY A 178 7.20 24.11 0.91
CA GLY A 178 7.28 25.51 0.60
C GLY A 178 6.11 26.03 -0.24
N SER A 179 5.55 25.20 -1.13
CA SER A 179 4.38 25.56 -1.94
C SER A 179 3.58 24.33 -2.37
N LEU A 180 2.35 24.57 -2.82
CA LEU A 180 1.50 23.55 -3.43
C LEU A 180 2.12 23.03 -4.73
N GLU A 181 2.65 23.91 -5.55
CA GLU A 181 3.25 23.59 -6.85
C GLU A 181 4.44 22.61 -6.66
N GLU A 182 5.28 22.86 -5.66
CA GLU A 182 6.43 22.00 -5.40
C GLU A 182 6.01 20.62 -4.89
N TYR A 183 4.99 20.55 -4.03
CA TYR A 183 4.43 19.25 -3.61
C TYR A 183 3.93 18.46 -4.81
N LEU A 184 3.10 19.09 -5.66
CA LEU A 184 2.54 18.41 -6.83
C LEU A 184 3.62 17.95 -7.81
N ARG A 185 4.63 18.77 -8.04
CA ARG A 185 5.78 18.41 -8.89
C ARG A 185 6.52 17.18 -8.35
N LEU A 186 6.84 17.17 -7.06
CA LEU A 186 7.55 16.05 -6.42
C LEU A 186 6.71 14.77 -6.44
N PHE A 187 5.40 14.89 -6.19
CA PHE A 187 4.49 13.76 -6.23
C PHE A 187 4.37 13.19 -7.66
N GLU A 188 4.22 14.07 -8.66
CA GLU A 188 4.19 13.70 -10.07
C GLU A 188 5.48 13.00 -10.51
N ASP A 189 6.65 13.53 -10.15
CA ASP A 189 7.95 12.90 -10.45
C ASP A 189 8.01 11.48 -9.88
N CYS A 190 7.55 11.29 -8.64
CA CYS A 190 7.51 9.98 -7.99
C CYS A 190 6.53 9.03 -8.71
N VAL A 191 5.34 9.51 -9.10
CA VAL A 191 4.36 8.72 -9.87
C VAL A 191 4.94 8.31 -11.22
N GLU A 192 5.55 9.24 -11.98
CA GLU A 192 6.14 8.93 -13.28
C GLU A 192 7.28 7.89 -13.17
N GLN A 193 8.08 7.97 -12.12
CA GLN A 193 9.08 6.94 -11.83
C GLN A 193 8.43 5.57 -11.66
N GLN A 194 7.37 5.45 -10.87
CA GLN A 194 6.69 4.18 -10.64
C GLN A 194 5.96 3.64 -11.87
N VAL A 195 5.39 4.53 -12.69
CA VAL A 195 4.82 4.16 -14.01
C VAL A 195 5.92 3.61 -14.93
N SER A 196 7.07 4.27 -14.99
CA SER A 196 8.21 3.83 -15.84
C SER A 196 8.75 2.46 -15.41
N GLN A 197 8.70 2.16 -14.12
CA GLN A 197 9.10 0.89 -13.52
C GLN A 197 7.97 -0.16 -13.54
N LYS A 198 6.79 0.18 -14.06
CA LYS A 198 5.61 -0.71 -14.11
C LYS A 198 5.11 -1.19 -12.75
N TRP A 199 5.28 -0.39 -11.70
CA TRP A 199 4.63 -0.65 -10.41
C TRP A 199 3.16 -0.30 -10.43
N ILE A 200 2.79 0.70 -11.22
CA ILE A 200 1.40 1.11 -11.48
C ILE A 200 1.20 1.36 -12.96
N SER A 201 -0.04 1.28 -13.42
CA SER A 201 -0.38 1.65 -14.79
C SER A 201 -0.33 3.17 -14.99
N ARG A 202 -0.17 3.62 -16.24
CA ARG A 202 -0.26 5.06 -16.55
C ARG A 202 -1.61 5.66 -16.15
N THR A 203 -2.69 4.93 -16.41
CA THR A 203 -4.05 5.36 -16.03
C THR A 203 -4.18 5.55 -14.53
N ASP A 204 -3.62 4.66 -13.73
CA ASP A 204 -3.67 4.75 -12.27
C ASP A 204 -2.73 5.85 -11.75
N GLY A 205 -1.60 6.06 -12.42
CA GLY A 205 -0.73 7.21 -12.16
C GLY A 205 -1.44 8.54 -12.33
N GLU A 206 -2.24 8.71 -13.39
CA GLU A 206 -3.05 9.94 -13.57
C GLU A 206 -4.11 10.12 -12.48
N LYS A 207 -4.74 9.02 -12.02
CA LYS A 207 -5.68 9.08 -10.88
C LYS A 207 -4.96 9.49 -9.59
N MET A 208 -3.75 8.97 -9.34
CA MET A 208 -2.95 9.35 -8.18
C MET A 208 -2.57 10.84 -8.18
N LYS A 209 -2.20 11.39 -9.34
CA LYS A 209 -1.93 12.83 -9.49
C LYS A 209 -3.18 13.68 -9.20
N ALA A 210 -4.34 13.26 -9.70
CA ALA A 210 -5.61 13.93 -9.42
C ALA A 210 -5.96 13.87 -7.91
N TRP A 211 -5.77 12.73 -7.28
CA TRP A 211 -5.92 12.57 -5.84
C TRP A 211 -5.00 13.52 -5.06
N ALA A 212 -3.72 13.62 -5.45
CA ALA A 212 -2.77 14.49 -4.77
C ALA A 212 -3.18 15.97 -4.80
N ALA A 213 -3.73 16.43 -5.94
CA ALA A 213 -4.23 17.80 -6.08
C ALA A 213 -5.44 18.05 -5.16
N GLU A 214 -6.37 17.11 -5.07
CA GLU A 214 -7.53 17.20 -4.16
C GLU A 214 -7.09 17.18 -2.69
N ALA A 215 -6.24 16.22 -2.31
CA ALA A 215 -5.72 16.09 -0.95
C ALA A 215 -4.97 17.34 -0.49
N ALA A 216 -4.15 17.92 -1.35
CA ALA A 216 -3.44 19.17 -1.06
C ALA A 216 -4.39 20.35 -0.90
N GLY A 217 -5.49 20.37 -1.64
CA GLY A 217 -6.56 21.35 -1.47
C GLY A 217 -7.20 21.29 -0.08
N LYS A 218 -7.42 20.08 0.45
CA LYS A 218 -7.93 19.84 1.83
C LYS A 218 -6.97 20.41 2.89
N VAL A 219 -5.66 20.17 2.72
CA VAL A 219 -4.63 20.60 3.68
C VAL A 219 -4.42 22.12 3.65
N THR A 220 -4.43 22.74 2.47
CA THR A 220 -4.14 24.18 2.29
C THR A 220 -5.38 25.06 2.34
N GLY A 221 -6.57 24.50 2.59
CA GLY A 221 -7.83 25.25 2.57
C GLY A 221 -8.20 25.84 1.19
N LYS A 222 -7.55 25.39 0.12
CA LYS A 222 -7.77 25.86 -1.25
C LYS A 222 -8.67 24.92 -2.06
N CYS A 223 -9.51 24.12 -1.41
CA CYS A 223 -10.57 23.39 -2.12
C CYS A 223 -11.53 24.38 -2.77
N LYS A 224 -11.63 24.33 -4.11
CA LYS A 224 -12.65 25.04 -4.87
C LYS A 224 -13.95 24.23 -4.92
#